data_316242fc346be3f08689b5c46293c795
#
_entry.id   316242fc346be3f08689b5c46293c795
#
_cell.length_a   1.000
_cell.length_b   1.000
_cell.length_c   1.000
_cell.angle_alpha   90.00
_cell.angle_beta   90.00
_cell.angle_gamma   90.00
#
_symmetry.space_group_name_H-M   'P 1'
#
loop_
_entity.id
_entity.type
_entity.pdbx_description
1 polymer ?
#
loop_
_entity_poly.entity_id
_entity_poly.type
_entity_poly.pdbx_seq_one_letter_code
_entity_poly.pdbx_strand_id
1 'polypeptide(L)'
;MLIGYKGVHIYQKIQTMAQAERLYAQKKLVQAEEWYQKASRNHSLLYKEALLASRLQELAPITSMKQNLSSLDQRLNQVGEAGDFSAFMNVYAELLDAEEKLTGHQGSYASYYDEIVAFYGIPDDVKRIFLQFIGLFNRQADEQLEELQYDDNSFKWNLLRIPDSFYGGEKQKDEKLLSLFQRYDETVMTRLAGAGHYAELLNWSHAISSEYASRSVKAAWVSGKTDELVLAMLQKDAQRERPADFVSHAKGYRDYLNRSNQQNSDMLEYIQNQINRWILAADEMVTEQNYEEAVALYEALSGYQDMSRPLQAAKLAWTIHDPIRLFNMADIQGSFSYVSGGGKRFGGLAYAIGVDEGNIIYLAVLNADESVQLFQNHDFPSEIAIRQVSIEESLSTETNPVVLVEGGTGTDLVWYSAYEARASNLIPLFQFTAESYQILPDKSLLVTNFEGASPEEIAIFERQGDQYGFTGFQPNYTDIDIADIESHRNKKVRFTINILAGGYGEALAERDGHYVILRGELDFPAGSASIIGTFSEYQQMEIPGSQDPPASDPTEPEDIPAEGDSMEETDIPGDSVPTEVINPEDAQPDNSESRDSTETAKLTQVPVIQVESVE
;
A
#
# COMPACT_ATOMS: atom_id res chain seq x y z
N MET A 1 74.62 -44.87 -67.98
CA MET A 1 73.79 -44.54 -66.79
C MET A 1 72.64 -45.54 -66.54
N LEU A 2 71.87 -46.01 -67.51
CA LEU A 2 70.73 -46.94 -67.32
C LEU A 2 71.12 -48.32 -66.71
N ILE A 3 72.26 -48.90 -66.97
CA ILE A 3 72.72 -50.20 -66.47
C ILE A 3 73.06 -50.09 -64.95
N GLY A 4 73.73 -49.04 -64.54
CA GLY A 4 74.01 -48.80 -63.10
C GLY A 4 72.73 -48.59 -62.27
N TYR A 5 71.75 -47.85 -62.81
CA TYR A 5 70.48 -47.61 -62.16
C TYR A 5 69.66 -48.92 -61.95
N LYS A 6 69.57 -49.75 -62.98
CA LYS A 6 68.94 -51.08 -62.86
C LYS A 6 69.63 -51.96 -61.84
N GLY A 7 70.96 -51.95 -61.79
CA GLY A 7 71.75 -52.73 -60.85
C GLY A 7 71.48 -52.36 -59.39
N VAL A 8 71.40 -51.08 -59.12
CA VAL A 8 71.01 -50.56 -57.78
C VAL A 8 69.60 -51.02 -57.36
N HIS A 9 68.62 -50.94 -58.25
CA HIS A 9 67.26 -51.38 -57.95
C HIS A 9 67.19 -52.93 -57.78
N ILE A 10 67.92 -53.73 -58.53
CA ILE A 10 68.00 -55.16 -58.33
C ILE A 10 68.57 -55.48 -56.96
N TYR A 11 69.68 -54.85 -56.59
CA TYR A 11 70.31 -55.02 -55.28
C TYR A 11 69.34 -54.62 -54.15
N GLN A 12 68.68 -53.53 -54.30
CA GLN A 12 67.63 -53.06 -53.34
C GLN A 12 66.49 -54.11 -53.20
N LYS A 13 66.03 -54.74 -54.30
CA LYS A 13 65.01 -55.79 -54.25
C LYS A 13 65.47 -56.99 -53.43
N ILE A 14 66.69 -57.45 -53.68
CA ILE A 14 67.24 -58.58 -52.94
C ILE A 14 67.43 -58.27 -51.47
N GLN A 15 67.93 -57.07 -51.12
CA GLN A 15 68.15 -56.66 -49.76
C GLN A 15 66.81 -56.47 -49.02
N THR A 16 65.83 -55.85 -49.66
CA THR A 16 64.50 -55.68 -49.05
C THR A 16 63.84 -57.03 -48.79
N MET A 17 63.93 -57.97 -49.72
CA MET A 17 63.38 -59.31 -49.55
C MET A 17 64.14 -60.11 -48.46
N ALA A 18 65.45 -60.03 -48.38
CA ALA A 18 66.21 -60.64 -47.31
C ALA A 18 65.92 -60.10 -45.93
N GLN A 19 65.74 -58.80 -45.82
CA GLN A 19 65.32 -58.13 -44.58
C GLN A 19 63.87 -58.51 -44.18
N ALA A 20 62.93 -58.59 -45.14
CA ALA A 20 61.60 -59.05 -44.92
C ALA A 20 61.57 -60.48 -44.36
N GLU A 21 62.27 -61.45 -44.99
CA GLU A 21 62.38 -62.82 -44.52
C GLU A 21 63.01 -62.93 -43.13
N ARG A 22 64.02 -62.10 -42.83
CA ARG A 22 64.69 -62.07 -41.53
C ARG A 22 63.68 -61.61 -40.44
N LEU A 23 62.96 -60.55 -40.70
CA LEU A 23 61.92 -60.03 -39.77
C LEU A 23 60.76 -61.00 -39.60
N TYR A 24 60.37 -61.65 -40.68
CA TYR A 24 59.35 -62.68 -40.64
C TYR A 24 59.76 -63.89 -39.77
N ALA A 25 61.00 -64.36 -39.93
CA ALA A 25 61.59 -65.44 -39.12
C ALA A 25 61.69 -65.07 -37.64
N GLN A 26 61.86 -63.76 -37.34
CA GLN A 26 61.85 -63.20 -35.98
C GLN A 26 60.42 -62.94 -35.43
N LYS A 27 59.40 -63.30 -36.19
CA LYS A 27 57.98 -63.04 -35.85
C LYS A 27 57.62 -61.52 -35.69
N LYS A 28 58.45 -60.66 -36.28
CA LYS A 28 58.18 -59.23 -36.38
C LYS A 28 57.33 -58.94 -37.63
N LEU A 29 56.09 -59.41 -37.60
CA LEU A 29 55.27 -59.53 -38.81
C LEU A 29 54.77 -58.15 -39.33
N VAL A 30 54.58 -57.19 -38.49
CA VAL A 30 54.21 -55.82 -38.87
C VAL A 30 55.31 -55.14 -39.65
N GLN A 31 56.60 -55.32 -39.20
CA GLN A 31 57.75 -54.79 -39.88
C GLN A 31 58.08 -55.63 -41.14
N ALA A 32 57.94 -56.96 -41.09
CA ALA A 32 58.13 -57.84 -42.23
C ALA A 32 57.20 -57.48 -43.40
N GLU A 33 55.95 -57.24 -43.14
CA GLU A 33 54.92 -56.80 -44.10
C GLU A 33 55.38 -55.54 -44.85
N GLU A 34 55.89 -54.54 -44.16
CA GLU A 34 56.38 -53.31 -44.78
C GLU A 34 57.52 -53.58 -45.77
N TRP A 35 58.47 -54.42 -45.36
CA TRP A 35 59.59 -54.80 -46.24
C TRP A 35 59.09 -55.63 -47.41
N TYR A 36 58.16 -56.56 -47.26
CA TYR A 36 57.51 -57.26 -48.35
C TYR A 36 56.74 -56.31 -49.30
N GLN A 37 56.01 -55.33 -48.80
CA GLN A 37 55.38 -54.30 -49.63
C GLN A 37 56.41 -53.48 -50.41
N LYS A 38 57.49 -53.05 -49.79
CA LYS A 38 58.62 -52.39 -50.49
C LYS A 38 59.19 -53.28 -51.57
N ALA A 39 59.37 -54.56 -51.29
CA ALA A 39 59.87 -55.55 -52.27
C ALA A 39 58.89 -55.73 -53.42
N SER A 40 57.56 -55.78 -53.18
CA SER A 40 56.54 -55.96 -54.23
C SER A 40 56.47 -54.75 -55.18
N ARG A 41 56.67 -53.51 -54.70
CA ARG A 41 56.73 -52.30 -55.51
C ARG A 41 57.95 -52.18 -56.40
N ASN A 42 59.01 -52.99 -56.12
CA ASN A 42 60.23 -52.98 -56.92
C ASN A 42 60.13 -54.04 -58.00
N HIS A 43 59.80 -53.62 -59.23
CA HIS A 43 59.68 -54.52 -60.41
C HIS A 43 60.94 -54.70 -61.21
N SER A 44 62.16 -54.37 -60.66
CA SER A 44 63.43 -54.44 -61.37
C SER A 44 63.92 -55.85 -61.67
N LEU A 45 63.47 -56.84 -60.89
CA LEU A 45 63.81 -58.26 -61.01
C LEU A 45 62.66 -59.12 -60.48
N LEU A 46 62.34 -60.19 -61.17
CA LEU A 46 61.40 -61.22 -60.67
C LEU A 46 62.18 -62.16 -59.72
N TYR A 47 62.29 -61.75 -58.47
CA TYR A 47 63.04 -62.50 -57.46
C TYR A 47 62.11 -63.03 -56.38
N LYS A 48 61.98 -64.36 -56.26
CA LYS A 48 61.14 -65.07 -55.31
C LYS A 48 59.65 -64.58 -55.28
N GLU A 49 59.13 -64.26 -56.45
CA GLU A 49 57.78 -63.67 -56.56
C GLU A 49 56.64 -64.57 -55.98
N ALA A 50 56.73 -65.90 -56.14
CA ALA A 50 55.73 -66.80 -55.55
C ALA A 50 55.80 -66.81 -54.01
N LEU A 51 56.99 -66.70 -53.42
CA LEU A 51 57.16 -66.58 -51.98
C LEU A 51 56.70 -65.21 -51.50
N LEU A 52 57.00 -64.14 -52.22
CA LEU A 52 56.60 -62.80 -51.95
C LEU A 52 55.03 -62.71 -51.97
N ALA A 53 54.41 -63.29 -53.00
CA ALA A 53 52.97 -63.32 -53.10
C ALA A 53 52.29 -64.12 -51.96
N SER A 54 52.89 -65.31 -51.63
CA SER A 54 52.40 -66.13 -50.52
C SER A 54 52.50 -65.37 -49.17
N ARG A 55 53.66 -64.68 -48.92
CA ARG A 55 53.87 -63.90 -47.69
C ARG A 55 52.91 -62.70 -47.59
N LEU A 56 52.75 -61.99 -48.69
CA LEU A 56 51.79 -60.87 -48.70
C LEU A 56 50.30 -61.32 -48.51
N GLN A 57 49.97 -62.49 -49.07
CA GLN A 57 48.65 -63.08 -48.84
C GLN A 57 48.49 -63.50 -47.37
N GLU A 58 49.47 -64.10 -46.76
CA GLU A 58 49.46 -64.48 -45.35
C GLU A 58 49.42 -63.26 -44.44
N LEU A 59 50.07 -62.17 -44.79
CA LEU A 59 50.09 -60.91 -44.04
C LEU A 59 49.00 -59.90 -44.44
N ALA A 60 48.08 -60.29 -45.34
CA ALA A 60 46.97 -59.44 -45.78
C ALA A 60 46.13 -58.83 -44.64
N PRO A 61 45.85 -59.52 -43.52
CA PRO A 61 45.16 -58.89 -42.37
C PRO A 61 45.95 -57.72 -41.76
N ILE A 62 47.30 -57.84 -41.66
CA ILE A 62 48.22 -56.77 -41.18
C ILE A 62 48.21 -55.58 -42.15
N THR A 63 48.28 -55.89 -43.47
CA THR A 63 48.18 -54.85 -44.51
C THR A 63 46.87 -54.05 -44.39
N SER A 64 45.75 -54.78 -44.23
CA SER A 64 44.44 -54.15 -44.07
C SER A 64 44.35 -53.28 -42.80
N MET A 65 44.89 -53.79 -41.67
CA MET A 65 44.96 -53.02 -40.43
C MET A 65 45.78 -51.74 -40.61
N LYS A 66 46.98 -51.84 -41.21
CA LYS A 66 47.84 -50.67 -41.50
C LYS A 66 47.13 -49.62 -42.36
N GLN A 67 46.43 -50.06 -43.41
CA GLN A 67 45.73 -49.16 -44.28
C GLN A 67 44.59 -48.43 -43.52
N ASN A 68 43.84 -49.15 -42.71
CA ASN A 68 42.77 -48.58 -41.92
C ASN A 68 43.27 -47.56 -40.86
N LEU A 69 44.27 -48.00 -40.04
CA LEU A 69 44.83 -47.13 -38.99
C LEU A 69 45.61 -45.94 -39.58
N SER A 70 46.34 -46.09 -40.70
CA SER A 70 46.97 -44.97 -41.38
C SER A 70 45.92 -43.94 -41.92
N SER A 71 44.78 -44.44 -42.43
CA SER A 71 43.69 -43.56 -42.88
C SER A 71 43.06 -42.82 -41.70
N LEU A 72 42.86 -43.50 -40.58
CA LEU A 72 42.34 -42.87 -39.35
C LEU A 72 43.34 -41.82 -38.82
N ASP A 73 44.65 -42.13 -38.79
CA ASP A 73 45.65 -41.16 -38.35
C ASP A 73 45.69 -39.92 -39.24
N GLN A 74 45.68 -40.09 -40.58
CA GLN A 74 45.65 -38.97 -41.49
C GLN A 74 44.40 -38.07 -41.25
N ARG A 75 43.24 -38.69 -41.06
CA ARG A 75 41.98 -37.97 -40.77
C ARG A 75 42.05 -37.26 -39.41
N LEU A 76 42.61 -37.92 -38.37
CA LEU A 76 42.80 -37.31 -37.04
C LEU A 76 43.66 -36.05 -37.13
N ASN A 77 44.81 -36.16 -37.82
CA ASN A 77 45.73 -35.02 -38.00
C ASN A 77 45.04 -33.90 -38.81
N GLN A 78 44.37 -34.24 -39.92
CA GLN A 78 43.66 -33.26 -40.77
C GLN A 78 42.61 -32.48 -40.00
N VAL A 79 41.71 -33.15 -39.22
CA VAL A 79 40.66 -32.49 -38.45
C VAL A 79 41.25 -31.77 -37.22
N GLY A 80 42.35 -32.28 -36.63
CA GLY A 80 43.07 -31.61 -35.57
C GLY A 80 43.70 -30.29 -36.01
N GLU A 81 44.35 -30.28 -37.17
CA GLU A 81 44.93 -29.07 -37.81
C GLU A 81 43.85 -28.05 -38.20
N ALA A 82 42.66 -28.53 -38.64
CA ALA A 82 41.53 -27.70 -38.95
C ALA A 82 40.86 -27.08 -37.70
N GLY A 83 41.19 -27.57 -36.50
CA GLY A 83 40.57 -27.10 -35.24
C GLY A 83 39.13 -27.56 -35.04
N ASP A 84 38.64 -28.52 -35.84
CA ASP A 84 37.27 -29.05 -35.72
C ASP A 84 37.21 -30.15 -34.67
N PHE A 85 36.93 -29.77 -33.43
CA PHE A 85 36.81 -30.67 -32.29
C PHE A 85 35.73 -31.74 -32.48
N SER A 86 34.59 -31.38 -33.08
CA SER A 86 33.50 -32.33 -33.27
C SER A 86 33.86 -33.42 -34.27
N ALA A 87 34.44 -33.03 -35.41
CA ALA A 87 34.96 -33.98 -36.40
C ALA A 87 36.11 -34.84 -35.82
N PHE A 88 37.00 -34.22 -35.03
CA PHE A 88 38.07 -34.94 -34.34
C PHE A 88 37.54 -36.02 -33.39
N MET A 89 36.53 -35.68 -32.54
CA MET A 89 35.92 -36.64 -31.63
C MET A 89 35.23 -37.80 -32.35
N ASN A 90 34.68 -37.56 -33.53
CA ASN A 90 34.09 -38.62 -34.36
C ASN A 90 35.15 -39.58 -34.88
N VAL A 91 36.27 -39.04 -35.41
CA VAL A 91 37.40 -39.89 -35.88
C VAL A 91 38.06 -40.63 -34.72
N TYR A 92 38.19 -39.97 -33.55
CA TYR A 92 38.71 -40.62 -32.33
C TYR A 92 37.77 -41.76 -31.86
N ALA A 93 36.47 -41.60 -31.94
CA ALA A 93 35.52 -42.69 -31.65
C ALA A 93 35.65 -43.86 -32.65
N GLU A 94 35.89 -43.57 -33.94
CA GLU A 94 36.19 -44.62 -34.95
C GLU A 94 37.49 -45.37 -34.61
N LEU A 95 38.50 -44.67 -34.07
CA LEU A 95 39.75 -45.28 -33.63
C LEU A 95 39.52 -46.22 -32.45
N LEU A 96 38.72 -45.80 -31.43
CA LEU A 96 38.38 -46.64 -30.28
C LEU A 96 37.52 -47.86 -30.69
N ASP A 97 36.60 -47.71 -31.63
CA ASP A 97 35.80 -48.80 -32.18
C ASP A 97 36.67 -49.79 -32.96
N ALA A 98 37.68 -49.29 -33.71
CA ALA A 98 38.66 -50.14 -34.38
C ALA A 98 39.52 -50.90 -33.37
N GLU A 99 39.96 -50.25 -32.28
CA GLU A 99 40.69 -50.88 -31.17
C GLU A 99 39.85 -52.00 -30.54
N GLU A 100 38.61 -51.75 -30.17
CA GLU A 100 37.68 -52.75 -29.56
C GLU A 100 37.47 -53.95 -30.49
N LYS A 101 37.22 -53.69 -31.77
CA LYS A 101 37.01 -54.76 -32.77
C LYS A 101 38.24 -55.63 -33.00
N LEU A 102 39.45 -55.05 -32.97
CA LEU A 102 40.69 -55.76 -33.24
C LEU A 102 41.27 -56.43 -31.99
N THR A 103 41.07 -55.86 -30.81
CA THR A 103 41.60 -56.36 -29.52
C THR A 103 40.62 -57.22 -28.75
N GLY A 104 39.31 -57.01 -28.94
CA GLY A 104 38.23 -57.72 -28.24
C GLY A 104 38.03 -59.21 -28.67
N HIS A 105 38.55 -59.61 -29.81
CA HIS A 105 38.58 -61.01 -30.24
C HIS A 105 39.86 -61.68 -29.74
N GLN A 106 39.70 -62.69 -28.90
CA GLN A 106 40.82 -63.53 -28.42
C GLN A 106 41.60 -64.12 -29.59
N GLY A 107 42.41 -63.36 -30.30
CA GLY A 107 43.17 -63.72 -31.44
C GLY A 107 44.50 -63.03 -31.52
N SER A 108 45.43 -63.56 -32.35
CA SER A 108 46.76 -63.07 -32.63
C SER A 108 46.88 -61.62 -33.14
N TYR A 109 45.74 -60.93 -33.23
CA TYR A 109 45.66 -59.56 -33.79
C TYR A 109 45.84 -58.41 -32.76
N ALA A 110 45.58 -58.61 -31.48
CA ALA A 110 45.78 -57.58 -30.47
C ALA A 110 47.18 -57.04 -30.38
N SER A 111 48.18 -57.95 -30.39
CA SER A 111 49.61 -57.57 -30.37
C SER A 111 50.04 -56.79 -31.62
N TYR A 112 49.43 -57.08 -32.79
CA TYR A 112 49.70 -56.33 -34.02
C TYR A 112 49.07 -54.96 -34.04
N TYR A 113 47.90 -54.78 -33.43
CA TYR A 113 47.29 -53.49 -33.29
C TYR A 113 48.23 -52.53 -32.55
N ASP A 114 48.72 -52.90 -31.37
CA ASP A 114 49.62 -52.08 -30.56
C ASP A 114 50.88 -51.70 -31.30
N GLU A 115 51.46 -52.69 -32.03
CA GLU A 115 52.69 -52.48 -32.83
C GLU A 115 52.43 -51.49 -34.00
N ILE A 116 51.30 -51.58 -34.69
CA ILE A 116 50.92 -50.72 -35.82
C ILE A 116 50.62 -49.31 -35.34
N VAL A 117 49.82 -49.17 -34.23
CA VAL A 117 49.50 -47.89 -33.62
C VAL A 117 50.75 -47.15 -33.16
N ALA A 118 51.69 -47.87 -32.52
CA ALA A 118 53.03 -47.33 -32.16
C ALA A 118 53.85 -46.95 -33.37
N PHE A 119 53.81 -47.76 -34.45
CA PHE A 119 54.55 -47.52 -35.69
C PHE A 119 54.16 -46.23 -36.39
N TYR A 120 52.82 -45.87 -36.38
CA TYR A 120 52.33 -44.61 -36.93
C TYR A 120 52.43 -43.46 -35.95
N GLY A 121 52.67 -43.67 -34.65
CA GLY A 121 52.73 -42.64 -33.62
C GLY A 121 51.37 -42.12 -33.23
N ILE A 122 50.31 -42.88 -33.53
CA ILE A 122 48.92 -42.46 -33.28
C ILE A 122 48.68 -41.99 -31.84
N PRO A 123 49.14 -42.63 -30.77
CA PRO A 123 48.95 -42.17 -29.39
C PRO A 123 49.58 -40.81 -29.12
N ASP A 124 50.72 -40.50 -29.71
CA ASP A 124 51.41 -39.22 -29.56
C ASP A 124 50.63 -38.11 -30.31
N ASP A 125 50.15 -38.42 -31.52
CA ASP A 125 49.34 -37.49 -32.31
C ASP A 125 48.00 -37.20 -31.62
N VAL A 126 47.28 -38.21 -31.15
CA VAL A 126 46.04 -38.04 -30.38
C VAL A 126 46.29 -37.20 -29.14
N LYS A 127 47.34 -37.48 -28.38
CA LYS A 127 47.72 -36.71 -27.19
C LYS A 127 48.05 -35.26 -27.54
N ARG A 128 48.83 -35.02 -28.56
CA ARG A 128 49.20 -33.68 -29.04
C ARG A 128 47.95 -32.88 -29.41
N ILE A 129 47.03 -33.47 -30.18
CA ILE A 129 45.83 -32.81 -30.65
C ILE A 129 44.87 -32.51 -29.48
N PHE A 130 44.66 -33.45 -28.54
CA PHE A 130 43.86 -33.15 -27.34
C PHE A 130 44.45 -32.02 -26.50
N LEU A 131 45.77 -31.98 -26.31
CA LEU A 131 46.44 -30.89 -25.60
C LEU A 131 46.30 -29.55 -26.34
N GLN A 132 46.28 -29.56 -27.68
CA GLN A 132 46.00 -28.36 -28.49
C GLN A 132 44.57 -27.88 -28.27
N PHE A 133 43.57 -28.78 -28.26
CA PHE A 133 42.20 -28.44 -27.99
C PHE A 133 41.98 -27.92 -26.56
N ILE A 134 42.63 -28.52 -25.55
CA ILE A 134 42.60 -28.00 -24.18
C ILE A 134 43.12 -26.55 -24.15
N GLY A 135 44.27 -26.30 -24.84
CA GLY A 135 44.83 -24.96 -24.95
C GLY A 135 43.91 -23.98 -25.70
N LEU A 136 43.25 -24.45 -26.78
CA LEU A 136 42.30 -23.65 -27.56
C LEU A 136 41.08 -23.22 -26.71
N PHE A 137 40.46 -24.18 -26.02
CA PHE A 137 39.27 -23.91 -25.21
C PHE A 137 39.58 -23.06 -23.98
N ASN A 138 40.77 -23.20 -23.39
CA ASN A 138 41.21 -22.29 -22.32
C ASN A 138 41.37 -20.85 -22.84
N ARG A 139 41.98 -20.66 -24.03
CA ARG A 139 42.09 -19.33 -24.65
C ARG A 139 40.73 -18.77 -24.99
N GLN A 140 39.81 -19.57 -25.54
CA GLN A 140 38.44 -19.14 -25.83
C GLN A 140 37.73 -18.63 -24.56
N ALA A 141 37.90 -19.30 -23.43
CA ALA A 141 37.36 -18.83 -22.16
C ALA A 141 37.93 -17.45 -21.76
N ASP A 142 39.25 -17.26 -21.90
CA ASP A 142 39.90 -16.00 -21.55
C ASP A 142 39.49 -14.87 -22.53
N GLU A 143 39.46 -15.16 -23.85
CA GLU A 143 39.01 -14.22 -24.90
C GLU A 143 37.56 -13.76 -24.69
N GLN A 144 36.64 -14.69 -24.40
CA GLN A 144 35.24 -14.33 -24.09
C GLN A 144 35.12 -13.41 -22.86
N LEU A 145 35.93 -13.64 -21.83
CA LEU A 145 35.98 -12.74 -20.69
C LEU A 145 36.52 -11.37 -21.07
N GLU A 146 37.53 -11.27 -21.92
CA GLU A 146 38.09 -9.99 -22.38
C GLU A 146 37.14 -9.22 -23.27
N GLU A 147 36.45 -9.92 -24.19
CA GLU A 147 35.53 -9.32 -25.15
C GLU A 147 34.11 -9.09 -24.58
N LEU A 148 33.84 -9.50 -23.33
CA LEU A 148 32.54 -9.40 -22.67
C LEU A 148 31.43 -10.18 -23.41
N GLN A 149 31.78 -11.31 -24.04
CA GLN A 149 30.87 -12.19 -24.78
C GLN A 149 30.63 -13.47 -24.00
N TYR A 150 29.49 -13.62 -23.35
CA TYR A 150 29.24 -14.73 -22.40
C TYR A 150 28.20 -15.75 -22.90
N ASP A 151 27.74 -15.63 -24.15
CA ASP A 151 26.63 -16.41 -24.68
C ASP A 151 27.02 -17.82 -25.10
N ASP A 152 28.32 -18.07 -25.40
CA ASP A 152 28.81 -19.36 -25.83
C ASP A 152 29.60 -20.10 -24.74
N ASN A 153 28.97 -21.08 -24.12
CA ASN A 153 29.61 -21.97 -23.14
C ASN A 153 30.14 -23.27 -23.76
N SER A 154 30.20 -23.37 -25.10
CA SER A 154 30.58 -24.60 -25.81
C SER A 154 31.98 -25.12 -25.42
N PHE A 155 32.93 -24.23 -25.10
CA PHE A 155 34.25 -24.59 -24.64
C PHE A 155 34.24 -25.49 -23.40
N LYS A 156 33.32 -25.20 -22.43
CA LYS A 156 33.17 -26.02 -21.20
C LYS A 156 32.74 -27.42 -21.56
N TRP A 157 31.75 -27.53 -22.43
CA TRP A 157 31.15 -28.81 -22.83
C TRP A 157 32.10 -29.62 -23.66
N ASN A 158 32.93 -28.98 -24.48
CA ASN A 158 33.99 -29.64 -25.25
C ASN A 158 35.12 -30.15 -24.33
N LEU A 159 35.55 -29.36 -23.35
CA LEU A 159 36.53 -29.79 -22.34
C LEU A 159 36.07 -31.02 -21.55
N LEU A 160 34.79 -31.10 -21.19
CA LEU A 160 34.22 -32.27 -20.50
C LEU A 160 34.28 -33.55 -21.34
N ARG A 161 34.18 -33.45 -22.69
CA ARG A 161 34.25 -34.59 -23.61
C ARG A 161 35.65 -35.18 -23.78
N ILE A 162 36.68 -34.42 -23.45
CA ILE A 162 38.08 -34.92 -23.55
C ILE A 162 38.30 -35.97 -22.47
N PRO A 163 38.86 -37.16 -22.83
CA PRO A 163 39.09 -38.25 -21.89
C PRO A 163 40.01 -37.85 -20.71
N ASP A 164 39.79 -38.45 -19.55
CA ASP A 164 40.48 -38.14 -18.29
C ASP A 164 41.97 -38.38 -18.35
N SER A 165 42.42 -39.34 -19.18
CA SER A 165 43.85 -39.69 -19.40
C SER A 165 44.67 -38.49 -19.87
N PHE A 166 44.07 -37.54 -20.61
CA PHE A 166 44.77 -36.34 -21.12
C PHE A 166 44.90 -35.23 -20.08
N TYR A 167 44.19 -35.35 -18.94
CA TYR A 167 44.32 -34.46 -17.78
C TYR A 167 45.23 -35.03 -16.69
N GLY A 168 45.62 -36.31 -16.78
CA GLY A 168 46.37 -37.05 -15.77
C GLY A 168 45.50 -37.92 -14.87
N GLY A 169 44.24 -38.15 -15.24
CA GLY A 169 43.25 -38.98 -14.55
C GLY A 169 42.02 -38.21 -14.15
N GLU A 170 40.97 -38.90 -13.73
CA GLU A 170 39.63 -38.37 -13.42
C GLU A 170 39.70 -37.24 -12.37
N LYS A 171 40.38 -37.48 -11.25
CA LYS A 171 40.50 -36.49 -10.19
C LYS A 171 41.14 -35.19 -10.66
N GLN A 172 42.23 -35.28 -11.43
CA GLN A 172 42.96 -34.13 -11.98
C GLN A 172 42.12 -33.38 -13.03
N LYS A 173 41.32 -34.10 -13.83
CA LYS A 173 40.36 -33.49 -14.76
C LYS A 173 39.34 -32.69 -14.02
N ASP A 174 38.67 -33.29 -13.02
CA ASP A 174 37.63 -32.61 -12.23
C ASP A 174 38.20 -31.37 -11.53
N GLU A 175 39.31 -31.48 -10.84
CA GLU A 175 39.96 -30.34 -10.17
C GLU A 175 40.26 -29.19 -11.13
N LYS A 176 40.82 -29.48 -12.31
CA LYS A 176 41.19 -28.47 -13.31
C LYS A 176 39.95 -27.83 -13.94
N LEU A 177 38.97 -28.64 -14.36
CA LEU A 177 37.82 -28.16 -15.06
C LEU A 177 36.86 -27.40 -14.13
N LEU A 178 36.59 -27.94 -12.93
CA LEU A 178 35.76 -27.25 -11.97
C LEU A 178 36.36 -25.90 -11.54
N SER A 179 37.69 -25.86 -11.32
CA SER A 179 38.39 -24.60 -11.02
C SER A 179 38.30 -23.58 -12.16
N LEU A 180 38.47 -24.03 -13.41
CA LEU A 180 38.31 -23.15 -14.58
C LEU A 180 36.90 -22.63 -14.72
N PHE A 181 35.90 -23.51 -14.63
CA PHE A 181 34.48 -23.17 -14.79
C PHE A 181 34.04 -22.23 -13.69
N GLN A 182 34.38 -22.51 -12.43
CA GLN A 182 34.06 -21.64 -11.30
C GLN A 182 34.66 -20.24 -11.50
N ARG A 183 35.96 -20.14 -11.81
CA ARG A 183 36.64 -18.86 -12.07
C ARG A 183 35.97 -18.08 -13.20
N TYR A 184 35.63 -18.74 -14.30
CA TYR A 184 34.98 -18.14 -15.45
C TYR A 184 33.59 -17.62 -15.03
N ASP A 185 32.77 -18.48 -14.45
CA ASP A 185 31.40 -18.17 -14.06
C ASP A 185 31.33 -17.03 -13.04
N GLU A 186 32.13 -17.10 -11.97
CA GLU A 186 32.19 -16.04 -10.95
C GLU A 186 32.67 -14.71 -11.54
N THR A 187 33.56 -14.74 -12.55
CA THR A 187 33.99 -13.52 -13.23
C THR A 187 32.86 -12.91 -14.05
N VAL A 188 32.15 -13.74 -14.84
CA VAL A 188 30.96 -13.29 -15.61
C VAL A 188 29.92 -12.68 -14.69
N MET A 189 29.54 -13.39 -13.64
CA MET A 189 28.52 -12.96 -12.68
C MET A 189 28.91 -11.64 -11.99
N THR A 190 30.18 -11.52 -11.58
CA THR A 190 30.69 -10.30 -10.94
C THR A 190 30.67 -9.11 -11.91
N ARG A 191 30.99 -9.32 -13.18
CA ARG A 191 30.93 -8.26 -14.20
C ARG A 191 29.50 -7.82 -14.51
N LEU A 192 28.55 -8.78 -14.65
CA LEU A 192 27.13 -8.48 -14.83
C LEU A 192 26.58 -7.67 -13.65
N ALA A 193 26.89 -8.10 -12.43
CA ALA A 193 26.50 -7.37 -11.21
C ALA A 193 27.13 -5.98 -11.16
N GLY A 194 28.42 -5.86 -11.48
CA GLY A 194 29.15 -4.58 -11.48
C GLY A 194 28.63 -3.59 -12.53
N ALA A 195 28.17 -4.09 -13.67
CA ALA A 195 27.54 -3.29 -14.73
C ALA A 195 26.08 -2.89 -14.40
N GLY A 196 25.49 -3.42 -13.33
CA GLY A 196 24.08 -3.19 -12.97
C GLY A 196 23.09 -4.02 -13.77
N HIS A 197 23.55 -5.04 -14.48
CA HIS A 197 22.73 -5.93 -15.32
C HIS A 197 22.10 -7.04 -14.47
N TYR A 198 21.28 -6.64 -13.49
CA TYR A 198 20.72 -7.58 -12.50
C TYR A 198 19.87 -8.69 -13.11
N ALA A 199 18.98 -8.35 -14.03
CA ALA A 199 18.11 -9.34 -14.68
C ALA A 199 18.92 -10.33 -15.53
N GLU A 200 19.97 -9.86 -16.20
CA GLU A 200 20.89 -10.69 -16.99
C GLU A 200 21.70 -11.63 -16.09
N LEU A 201 22.18 -11.13 -14.94
CA LEU A 201 22.85 -11.95 -13.93
C LEU A 201 21.98 -13.15 -13.50
N LEU A 202 20.73 -12.91 -13.12
CA LEU A 202 19.82 -13.96 -12.66
C LEU A 202 19.45 -14.94 -13.79
N ASN A 203 19.22 -14.44 -15.00
CA ASN A 203 18.91 -15.26 -16.16
C ASN A 203 20.11 -16.12 -16.55
N TRP A 204 21.31 -15.54 -16.59
CA TRP A 204 22.55 -16.26 -16.88
C TRP A 204 22.83 -17.34 -15.83
N SER A 205 22.69 -17.00 -14.53
CA SER A 205 22.86 -17.96 -13.43
C SER A 205 21.90 -19.14 -13.53
N HIS A 206 20.64 -18.88 -13.86
CA HIS A 206 19.64 -19.93 -14.08
C HIS A 206 20.00 -20.81 -15.30
N ALA A 207 20.34 -20.21 -16.43
CA ALA A 207 20.67 -20.92 -17.65
C ALA A 207 21.90 -21.82 -17.47
N ILE A 208 23.00 -21.28 -16.95
CA ILE A 208 24.22 -22.06 -16.76
C ILE A 208 24.06 -23.19 -15.73
N SER A 209 23.29 -22.93 -14.64
CA SER A 209 22.95 -23.98 -13.67
C SER A 209 22.19 -25.14 -14.31
N SER A 210 21.24 -24.83 -15.19
CA SER A 210 20.47 -25.81 -15.94
C SER A 210 21.34 -26.60 -16.90
N GLU A 211 22.27 -25.95 -17.58
CA GLU A 211 23.23 -26.60 -18.46
C GLU A 211 24.19 -27.56 -17.72
N TYR A 212 24.71 -27.16 -16.55
CA TYR A 212 25.50 -28.02 -15.69
C TYR A 212 24.69 -29.22 -15.20
N ALA A 213 23.47 -28.99 -14.73
CA ALA A 213 22.58 -30.06 -14.25
C ALA A 213 22.31 -31.09 -15.36
N SER A 214 22.06 -30.64 -16.60
CA SER A 214 21.82 -31.52 -17.75
C SER A 214 23.01 -32.43 -18.07
N ARG A 215 24.21 -32.08 -17.61
CA ARG A 215 25.49 -32.82 -17.81
C ARG A 215 26.01 -33.47 -16.53
N SER A 216 25.17 -33.50 -15.49
CA SER A 216 25.50 -34.07 -14.17
C SER A 216 26.71 -33.41 -13.49
N VAL A 217 27.01 -32.16 -13.81
CA VAL A 217 28.07 -31.37 -13.16
C VAL A 217 27.51 -30.66 -11.94
N LYS A 218 28.13 -30.83 -10.79
CA LYS A 218 27.75 -30.16 -9.55
C LYS A 218 28.36 -28.76 -9.48
N ALA A 219 27.59 -27.74 -9.84
CA ALA A 219 28.05 -26.35 -9.91
C ALA A 219 27.48 -25.49 -8.77
N ALA A 220 27.71 -25.91 -7.52
CA ALA A 220 27.18 -25.19 -6.34
C ALA A 220 27.74 -23.75 -6.22
N TRP A 221 28.86 -23.43 -6.85
CA TRP A 221 29.42 -22.07 -6.88
C TRP A 221 28.49 -21.07 -7.58
N VAL A 222 27.69 -21.51 -8.57
CA VAL A 222 26.80 -20.59 -9.31
C VAL A 222 25.73 -20.04 -8.37
N SER A 223 25.02 -20.88 -7.61
CA SER A 223 24.02 -20.43 -6.66
C SER A 223 24.67 -19.62 -5.53
N GLY A 224 25.78 -20.09 -4.97
CA GLY A 224 26.49 -19.39 -3.89
C GLY A 224 26.95 -17.99 -4.30
N LYS A 225 27.49 -17.84 -5.54
CA LYS A 225 27.91 -16.54 -6.05
C LYS A 225 26.72 -15.64 -6.39
N THR A 226 25.63 -16.20 -6.90
CA THR A 226 24.38 -15.45 -7.13
C THR A 226 23.89 -14.86 -5.81
N ASP A 227 23.81 -15.67 -4.76
CA ASP A 227 23.35 -15.24 -3.44
C ASP A 227 24.24 -14.13 -2.86
N GLU A 228 25.58 -14.29 -2.96
CA GLU A 228 26.54 -13.27 -2.52
C GLU A 228 26.31 -11.93 -3.22
N LEU A 229 26.21 -11.95 -4.56
CA LEU A 229 26.05 -10.73 -5.35
C LEU A 229 24.70 -10.06 -5.12
N VAL A 230 23.62 -10.84 -5.06
CA VAL A 230 22.28 -10.34 -4.75
C VAL A 230 22.22 -9.72 -3.36
N LEU A 231 22.81 -10.40 -2.35
CA LEU A 231 22.88 -9.85 -0.99
C LEU A 231 23.61 -8.51 -0.96
N ALA A 232 24.74 -8.41 -1.65
CA ALA A 232 25.50 -7.16 -1.71
C ALA A 232 24.69 -6.02 -2.37
N MET A 233 23.90 -6.34 -3.41
CA MET A 233 23.01 -5.35 -4.06
C MET A 233 21.86 -4.92 -3.14
N LEU A 234 21.18 -5.86 -2.52
CA LEU A 234 20.11 -5.58 -1.55
C LEU A 234 20.61 -4.76 -0.36
N GLN A 235 21.79 -5.08 0.18
CA GLN A 235 22.41 -4.31 1.25
C GLN A 235 22.73 -2.88 0.83
N LYS A 236 23.22 -2.70 -0.40
CA LYS A 236 23.50 -1.37 -0.97
C LYS A 236 22.22 -0.54 -1.14
N ASP A 237 21.13 -1.17 -1.60
CA ASP A 237 19.84 -0.47 -1.74
C ASP A 237 19.27 -0.09 -0.37
N ALA A 238 19.33 -1.00 0.60
CA ALA A 238 18.91 -0.73 1.97
C ALA A 238 19.73 0.41 2.62
N GLN A 239 21.06 0.42 2.45
CA GLN A 239 21.95 1.47 2.97
C GLN A 239 21.73 2.84 2.30
N ARG A 240 21.25 2.84 1.07
CA ARG A 240 20.95 4.07 0.31
C ARG A 240 19.51 4.53 0.41
N GLU A 241 18.74 3.86 1.24
CA GLU A 241 17.31 4.14 1.44
C GLU A 241 16.52 4.16 0.12
N ARG A 242 16.73 3.11 -0.71
CA ARG A 242 16.07 2.92 -2.00
C ARG A 242 15.08 1.74 -1.98
N PRO A 243 13.92 1.90 -1.35
CA PRO A 243 12.97 0.79 -1.20
C PRO A 243 12.46 0.23 -2.54
N ALA A 244 12.25 1.07 -3.54
CA ALA A 244 11.79 0.63 -4.86
C ALA A 244 12.82 -0.27 -5.58
N ASP A 245 14.11 0.12 -5.55
CA ASP A 245 15.19 -0.67 -6.14
C ASP A 245 15.34 -2.00 -5.37
N PHE A 246 15.32 -1.95 -4.04
CA PHE A 246 15.37 -3.14 -3.19
C PHE A 246 14.24 -4.11 -3.49
N VAL A 247 13.00 -3.62 -3.57
CA VAL A 247 11.81 -4.43 -3.89
C VAL A 247 11.93 -5.06 -5.28
N SER A 248 12.41 -4.31 -6.27
CA SER A 248 12.66 -4.82 -7.62
C SER A 248 13.68 -5.97 -7.61
N HIS A 249 14.82 -5.79 -6.91
CA HIS A 249 15.84 -6.81 -6.78
C HIS A 249 15.34 -8.02 -5.97
N ALA A 250 14.65 -7.78 -4.86
CA ALA A 250 14.08 -8.85 -4.03
C ALA A 250 13.06 -9.71 -4.78
N LYS A 251 12.19 -9.08 -5.57
CA LYS A 251 11.22 -9.76 -6.43
C LYS A 251 11.92 -10.59 -7.50
N GLY A 252 12.89 -9.99 -8.21
CA GLY A 252 13.66 -10.70 -9.23
C GLY A 252 14.39 -11.93 -8.66
N TYR A 253 14.95 -11.81 -7.45
CA TYR A 253 15.59 -12.93 -6.77
C TYR A 253 14.61 -14.03 -6.37
N ARG A 254 13.45 -13.67 -5.82
CA ARG A 254 12.39 -14.64 -5.51
C ARG A 254 11.93 -15.41 -6.77
N ASP A 255 11.79 -14.71 -7.89
CA ASP A 255 11.42 -15.31 -9.17
C ASP A 255 12.54 -16.23 -9.68
N TYR A 256 13.81 -15.87 -9.46
CA TYR A 256 14.98 -16.73 -9.77
C TYR A 256 14.94 -18.02 -8.94
N LEU A 257 14.74 -17.94 -7.62
CA LEU A 257 14.64 -19.11 -6.75
C LEU A 257 13.52 -20.05 -7.21
N ASN A 258 12.35 -19.50 -7.52
CA ASN A 258 11.19 -20.27 -8.00
C ASN A 258 11.51 -21.00 -9.33
N ARG A 259 12.09 -20.31 -10.31
CA ARG A 259 12.47 -20.90 -11.61
C ARG A 259 13.56 -21.96 -11.48
N SER A 260 14.49 -21.76 -10.57
CA SER A 260 15.60 -22.67 -10.33
C SER A 260 15.28 -23.81 -9.36
N ASN A 261 14.03 -23.84 -8.84
CA ASN A 261 13.58 -24.78 -7.80
C ASN A 261 14.56 -24.82 -6.60
N GLN A 262 15.04 -23.63 -6.21
CA GLN A 262 15.98 -23.45 -5.10
C GLN A 262 15.27 -22.79 -3.92
N GLN A 263 15.83 -22.98 -2.73
CA GLN A 263 15.36 -22.33 -1.51
C GLN A 263 16.56 -21.68 -0.81
N ASN A 264 16.37 -20.46 -0.37
CA ASN A 264 17.34 -19.75 0.47
C ASN A 264 16.54 -18.99 1.55
N SER A 265 16.28 -19.68 2.66
CA SER A 265 15.50 -19.15 3.79
C SER A 265 16.12 -17.90 4.39
N ASP A 266 17.44 -17.88 4.54
CA ASP A 266 18.18 -16.79 5.20
C ASP A 266 18.09 -15.49 4.39
N MET A 267 18.18 -15.61 3.06
CA MET A 267 18.03 -14.45 2.16
C MET A 267 16.60 -13.94 2.15
N LEU A 268 15.62 -14.83 2.09
CA LEU A 268 14.20 -14.45 2.14
C LEU A 268 13.84 -13.82 3.49
N GLU A 269 14.40 -14.31 4.58
CA GLU A 269 14.26 -13.73 5.91
C GLU A 269 14.90 -12.34 5.98
N TYR A 270 16.11 -12.16 5.44
CA TYR A 270 16.75 -10.84 5.34
C TYR A 270 15.87 -9.84 4.59
N ILE A 271 15.34 -10.24 3.43
CA ILE A 271 14.45 -9.42 2.63
C ILE A 271 13.20 -9.02 3.43
N GLN A 272 12.54 -10.01 4.05
CA GLN A 272 11.33 -9.76 4.83
C GLN A 272 11.58 -8.85 6.03
N ASN A 273 12.69 -9.04 6.73
CA ASN A 273 13.07 -8.19 7.86
C ASN A 273 13.31 -6.74 7.43
N GLN A 274 13.94 -6.52 6.26
CA GLN A 274 14.15 -5.17 5.75
C GLN A 274 12.83 -4.50 5.32
N ILE A 275 11.93 -5.24 4.66
CA ILE A 275 10.59 -4.76 4.30
C ILE A 275 9.80 -4.39 5.55
N ASN A 276 9.81 -5.24 6.59
CA ASN A 276 9.13 -4.97 7.85
C ASN A 276 9.66 -3.69 8.55
N ARG A 277 10.97 -3.42 8.46
CA ARG A 277 11.54 -2.16 8.96
C ARG A 277 10.96 -0.95 8.24
N TRP A 278 10.84 -1.02 6.93
CA TRP A 278 10.27 0.08 6.15
C TRP A 278 8.76 0.24 6.36
N ILE A 279 8.02 -0.85 6.59
CA ILE A 279 6.61 -0.77 7.00
C ILE A 279 6.49 -0.01 8.32
N LEU A 280 7.31 -0.37 9.33
CA LEU A 280 7.32 0.34 10.61
C LEU A 280 7.70 1.82 10.46
N ALA A 281 8.67 2.13 9.61
CA ALA A 281 9.02 3.52 9.31
C ALA A 281 7.88 4.28 8.63
N ALA A 282 7.15 3.65 7.69
CA ALA A 282 5.97 4.25 7.07
C ALA A 282 4.83 4.47 8.07
N ASP A 283 4.60 3.53 9.01
CA ASP A 283 3.62 3.68 10.09
C ASP A 283 3.99 4.86 11.01
N GLU A 284 5.28 5.04 11.32
CA GLU A 284 5.80 6.17 12.10
C GLU A 284 5.60 7.49 11.35
N MET A 285 5.93 7.55 10.05
CA MET A 285 5.69 8.71 9.19
C MET A 285 4.21 9.12 9.17
N VAL A 286 3.27 8.17 9.11
CA VAL A 286 1.82 8.46 9.23
C VAL A 286 1.50 9.10 10.58
N THR A 287 2.09 8.60 11.67
CA THR A 287 1.88 9.13 13.02
C THR A 287 2.43 10.55 13.16
N GLU A 288 3.56 10.84 12.51
CA GLU A 288 4.21 12.16 12.44
C GLU A 288 3.58 13.10 11.41
N GLN A 289 2.53 12.68 10.71
CA GLN A 289 1.84 13.43 9.66
C GLN A 289 2.68 13.67 8.39
N ASN A 290 3.74 12.90 8.19
CA ASN A 290 4.56 12.89 6.97
C ASN A 290 3.92 11.95 5.94
N TYR A 291 2.71 12.27 5.52
CA TYR A 291 1.87 11.37 4.73
C TYR A 291 2.40 11.10 3.31
N GLU A 292 3.00 12.09 2.68
CA GLU A 292 3.52 11.96 1.32
C GLU A 292 4.61 10.90 1.26
N GLU A 293 5.58 10.98 2.17
CA GLU A 293 6.67 10.02 2.28
C GLU A 293 6.17 8.63 2.68
N ALA A 294 5.20 8.55 3.60
CA ALA A 294 4.59 7.29 4.00
C ALA A 294 3.88 6.60 2.82
N VAL A 295 3.09 7.34 2.06
CA VAL A 295 2.38 6.83 0.87
C VAL A 295 3.40 6.35 -0.18
N ALA A 296 4.43 7.14 -0.47
CA ALA A 296 5.48 6.77 -1.41
C ALA A 296 6.21 5.49 -0.98
N LEU A 297 6.46 5.32 0.32
CA LEU A 297 7.11 4.13 0.85
C LEU A 297 6.21 2.89 0.76
N TYR A 298 4.93 2.98 1.13
CA TYR A 298 3.98 1.88 0.93
C TYR A 298 3.79 1.50 -0.55
N GLU A 299 3.75 2.49 -1.45
CA GLU A 299 3.68 2.24 -2.90
C GLU A 299 4.92 1.49 -3.40
N ALA A 300 6.11 1.85 -2.95
CA ALA A 300 7.34 1.14 -3.27
C ALA A 300 7.31 -0.31 -2.76
N LEU A 301 6.83 -0.54 -1.53
CA LEU A 301 6.75 -1.87 -0.93
C LEU A 301 5.67 -2.76 -1.54
N SER A 302 4.63 -2.19 -2.16
CA SER A 302 3.53 -2.91 -2.80
C SER A 302 4.00 -3.84 -3.93
N GLY A 303 5.16 -3.59 -4.51
CA GLY A 303 5.78 -4.45 -5.50
C GLY A 303 6.19 -5.84 -4.99
N TYR A 304 6.37 -6.01 -3.69
CA TYR A 304 6.79 -7.27 -3.06
C TYR A 304 5.68 -7.97 -2.29
N GLN A 305 4.88 -7.22 -1.53
CA GLN A 305 3.73 -7.74 -0.77
C GLN A 305 2.55 -6.77 -0.83
N ASP A 306 1.35 -7.26 -0.50
CA ASP A 306 0.13 -6.45 -0.53
C ASP A 306 0.17 -5.36 0.56
N MET A 307 0.22 -4.10 0.12
CA MET A 307 0.17 -2.89 0.94
C MET A 307 -1.15 -2.13 0.80
N SER A 308 -2.18 -2.71 0.15
CA SER A 308 -3.43 -2.01 -0.17
C SER A 308 -4.08 -1.38 1.07
N ARG A 309 -4.14 -2.12 2.19
CA ARG A 309 -4.76 -1.63 3.43
C ARG A 309 -4.01 -0.47 4.07
N PRO A 310 -2.70 -0.58 4.39
CA PRO A 310 -1.97 0.55 4.99
C PRO A 310 -1.88 1.74 4.04
N LEU A 311 -1.73 1.52 2.74
CA LEU A 311 -1.70 2.57 1.73
C LEU A 311 -3.03 3.36 1.68
N GLN A 312 -4.17 2.68 1.64
CA GLN A 312 -5.48 3.33 1.68
C GLN A 312 -5.71 4.08 3.00
N ALA A 313 -5.29 3.50 4.13
CA ALA A 313 -5.39 4.15 5.43
C ALA A 313 -4.53 5.43 5.49
N ALA A 314 -3.30 5.39 4.97
CA ALA A 314 -2.42 6.55 4.91
C ALA A 314 -2.97 7.64 3.99
N LYS A 315 -3.47 7.29 2.79
CA LYS A 315 -4.11 8.22 1.86
C LYS A 315 -5.34 8.88 2.46
N LEU A 316 -6.17 8.10 3.19
CA LEU A 316 -7.34 8.64 3.89
C LEU A 316 -6.93 9.58 5.02
N ALA A 317 -5.96 9.20 5.85
CA ALA A 317 -5.44 10.04 6.92
C ALA A 317 -4.88 11.37 6.37
N TRP A 318 -4.14 11.31 5.28
CA TRP A 318 -3.64 12.49 4.57
C TRP A 318 -4.78 13.39 4.09
N THR A 319 -5.82 12.80 3.47
CA THR A 319 -6.97 13.57 2.98
C THR A 319 -7.76 14.22 4.11
N ILE A 320 -7.85 13.57 5.28
CA ILE A 320 -8.49 14.15 6.47
C ILE A 320 -7.66 15.30 7.05
N HIS A 321 -6.33 15.16 7.04
CA HIS A 321 -5.40 16.18 7.52
C HIS A 321 -5.32 17.39 6.58
N ASP A 322 -5.32 17.15 5.28
CA ASP A 322 -5.29 18.17 4.22
C ASP A 322 -6.54 18.05 3.33
N PRO A 323 -7.66 18.67 3.73
CA PRO A 323 -8.93 18.54 3.01
C PRO A 323 -8.92 19.10 1.59
N ILE A 324 -7.97 19.98 1.23
CA ILE A 324 -7.81 20.54 -0.14
C ILE A 324 -7.59 19.41 -1.16
N ARG A 325 -7.03 18.31 -0.72
CA ARG A 325 -6.80 17.14 -1.59
C ARG A 325 -8.09 16.60 -2.21
N LEU A 326 -9.23 16.73 -1.54
CA LEU A 326 -10.53 16.31 -2.10
C LEU A 326 -10.94 17.15 -3.31
N PHE A 327 -10.65 18.46 -3.32
CA PHE A 327 -10.90 19.30 -4.48
C PHE A 327 -9.99 18.93 -5.65
N ASN A 328 -8.71 18.65 -5.37
CA ASN A 328 -7.76 18.17 -6.39
C ASN A 328 -8.18 16.80 -6.97
N MET A 329 -8.69 15.89 -6.13
CA MET A 329 -9.23 14.58 -6.57
C MET A 329 -10.50 14.73 -7.43
N ALA A 330 -11.24 15.82 -7.26
CA ALA A 330 -12.40 16.19 -8.07
C ALA A 330 -12.04 17.04 -9.31
N ASP A 331 -10.75 17.09 -9.70
CA ASP A 331 -10.21 17.90 -10.80
C ASP A 331 -10.46 19.42 -10.68
N ILE A 332 -10.68 19.90 -9.46
CA ILE A 332 -10.83 21.34 -9.20
C ILE A 332 -9.49 21.90 -8.75
N GLN A 333 -8.91 22.76 -9.57
CA GLN A 333 -7.63 23.40 -9.33
C GLN A 333 -7.81 24.87 -8.98
N GLY A 334 -7.02 25.37 -8.07
CA GLY A 334 -7.04 26.78 -7.66
C GLY A 334 -6.62 26.97 -6.20
N SER A 335 -6.72 28.22 -5.75
CA SER A 335 -6.54 28.57 -4.34
C SER A 335 -7.90 28.52 -3.65
N PHE A 336 -7.93 27.92 -2.47
CA PHE A 336 -9.14 27.82 -1.65
C PHE A 336 -8.93 28.55 -0.33
N SER A 337 -9.98 29.22 0.10
CA SER A 337 -10.08 29.88 1.41
C SER A 337 -11.13 29.19 2.27
N TYR A 338 -11.06 29.41 3.59
CA TYR A 338 -12.00 28.85 4.57
C TYR A 338 -12.12 27.33 4.49
N VAL A 339 -11.01 26.65 4.16
CA VAL A 339 -11.01 25.19 4.02
C VAL A 339 -11.10 24.53 5.37
N SER A 340 -12.06 23.65 5.51
CA SER A 340 -12.16 22.72 6.62
C SER A 340 -12.69 21.37 6.15
N GLY A 341 -12.49 20.33 6.97
CA GLY A 341 -12.91 18.99 6.60
C GLY A 341 -12.80 18.02 7.76
N GLY A 342 -13.04 16.75 7.47
CA GLY A 342 -12.95 15.70 8.48
C GLY A 342 -13.25 14.32 7.91
N GLY A 343 -13.25 13.31 8.78
CA GLY A 343 -13.49 11.92 8.40
C GLY A 343 -14.85 11.38 8.84
N LYS A 344 -15.31 10.34 8.13
CA LYS A 344 -16.47 9.52 8.46
C LYS A 344 -17.77 10.30 8.71
N ARG A 345 -18.11 11.19 7.79
CA ARG A 345 -19.36 11.97 7.83
C ARG A 345 -20.05 12.01 6.47
N PHE A 346 -21.33 12.32 6.49
CA PHE A 346 -22.16 12.49 5.29
C PHE A 346 -22.18 11.26 4.38
N GLY A 347 -22.11 10.04 4.98
CA GLY A 347 -22.04 8.79 4.24
C GLY A 347 -20.69 8.49 3.59
N GLY A 348 -19.71 9.39 3.70
CA GLY A 348 -18.38 9.27 3.10
C GLY A 348 -17.27 8.91 4.08
N LEU A 349 -16.09 8.65 3.54
CA LEU A 349 -14.84 8.40 4.28
C LEU A 349 -14.22 9.69 4.79
N ALA A 350 -14.31 10.77 4.01
CA ALA A 350 -13.85 12.11 4.35
C ALA A 350 -14.71 13.17 3.64
N TYR A 351 -14.68 14.40 4.14
CA TYR A 351 -15.31 15.54 3.49
C TYR A 351 -14.41 16.78 3.57
N ALA A 352 -14.65 17.72 2.66
CA ALA A 352 -14.05 19.04 2.67
C ALA A 352 -15.07 20.10 2.25
N ILE A 353 -15.04 21.26 2.90
CA ILE A 353 -15.69 22.48 2.45
C ILE A 353 -14.63 23.54 2.17
N GLY A 354 -14.93 24.47 1.28
CA GLY A 354 -14.04 25.57 0.95
C GLY A 354 -14.64 26.51 -0.07
N VAL A 355 -13.97 27.61 -0.30
CA VAL A 355 -14.38 28.65 -1.27
C VAL A 355 -13.18 28.96 -2.15
N ASP A 356 -13.40 29.03 -3.46
CA ASP A 356 -12.37 29.42 -4.42
C ASP A 356 -12.23 30.95 -4.56
N GLU A 357 -11.30 31.38 -5.41
CA GLU A 357 -11.08 32.80 -5.71
C GLU A 357 -12.29 33.49 -6.38
N GLY A 358 -13.19 32.71 -6.97
CA GLY A 358 -14.43 33.17 -7.61
C GLY A 358 -15.62 33.26 -6.67
N ASN A 359 -15.43 33.03 -5.37
CA ASN A 359 -16.50 32.90 -4.36
C ASN A 359 -17.45 31.72 -4.62
N ILE A 360 -17.02 30.71 -5.35
CA ILE A 360 -17.78 29.46 -5.48
C ILE A 360 -17.59 28.66 -4.20
N ILE A 361 -18.69 28.25 -3.60
CA ILE A 361 -18.70 27.43 -2.39
C ILE A 361 -18.70 25.97 -2.81
N TYR A 362 -17.81 25.18 -2.25
CA TYR A 362 -17.67 23.76 -2.52
C TYR A 362 -17.87 22.92 -1.25
N LEU A 363 -18.51 21.78 -1.43
CA LEU A 363 -18.49 20.65 -0.52
C LEU A 363 -18.10 19.41 -1.32
N ALA A 364 -17.06 18.73 -0.92
CA ALA A 364 -16.60 17.46 -1.49
C ALA A 364 -16.72 16.35 -0.47
N VAL A 365 -17.22 15.18 -0.88
CA VAL A 365 -17.35 13.98 -0.04
C VAL A 365 -16.65 12.81 -0.74
N LEU A 366 -15.69 12.16 -0.07
CA LEU A 366 -15.01 10.97 -0.52
C LEU A 366 -15.84 9.73 -0.22
N ASN A 367 -16.29 9.04 -1.23
CA ASN A 367 -17.05 7.80 -1.09
C ASN A 367 -16.16 6.58 -0.80
N ALA A 368 -16.76 5.46 -0.41
CA ALA A 368 -16.06 4.21 -0.12
C ALA A 368 -15.40 3.56 -1.35
N ASP A 369 -15.85 3.90 -2.56
CA ASP A 369 -15.28 3.47 -3.84
C ASP A 369 -14.18 4.41 -4.37
N GLU A 370 -13.69 5.33 -3.51
CA GLU A 370 -12.68 6.35 -3.81
C GLU A 370 -13.16 7.44 -4.79
N SER A 371 -14.41 7.45 -5.21
CA SER A 371 -14.99 8.54 -5.98
C SER A 371 -15.25 9.75 -5.08
N VAL A 372 -15.11 10.96 -5.63
CA VAL A 372 -15.46 12.21 -4.92
C VAL A 372 -16.78 12.73 -5.45
N GLN A 373 -17.76 12.83 -4.56
CA GLN A 373 -19.01 13.55 -4.84
C GLN A 373 -18.82 15.03 -4.53
N LEU A 374 -19.04 15.87 -5.53
CA LEU A 374 -18.85 17.30 -5.44
C LEU A 374 -20.20 18.02 -5.47
N PHE A 375 -20.39 18.98 -4.55
CA PHE A 375 -21.50 19.91 -4.51
C PHE A 375 -20.94 21.33 -4.60
N GLN A 376 -21.61 22.21 -5.34
CA GLN A 376 -21.15 23.57 -5.54
C GLN A 376 -22.28 24.59 -5.61
N ASN A 377 -21.99 25.83 -5.22
CA ASN A 377 -22.88 26.98 -5.38
C ASN A 377 -22.08 28.11 -6.04
N HIS A 378 -22.62 28.64 -7.15
CA HIS A 378 -22.05 29.75 -7.92
C HIS A 378 -22.72 31.09 -7.68
N ASP A 379 -23.80 31.09 -6.89
CA ASP A 379 -24.71 32.25 -6.77
C ASP A 379 -24.47 33.05 -5.48
N PHE A 380 -23.31 32.90 -4.83
CA PHE A 380 -22.96 33.67 -3.63
C PHE A 380 -22.78 35.16 -4.00
N PRO A 381 -23.41 36.13 -3.30
CA PRO A 381 -23.31 37.54 -3.63
C PRO A 381 -21.84 38.06 -3.52
N SER A 382 -21.36 38.64 -4.61
CA SER A 382 -19.97 39.13 -4.69
C SER A 382 -19.69 40.34 -3.79
N GLU A 383 -20.72 41.08 -3.37
CA GLU A 383 -20.65 42.22 -2.47
C GLU A 383 -20.49 41.85 -1.00
N ILE A 384 -20.76 40.59 -0.66
CA ILE A 384 -20.63 40.10 0.71
C ILE A 384 -19.22 39.52 0.91
N ALA A 385 -18.48 40.09 1.83
CA ALA A 385 -17.17 39.55 2.20
C ALA A 385 -17.34 38.34 3.13
N ILE A 386 -17.00 37.14 2.65
CA ILE A 386 -17.03 35.92 3.46
C ILE A 386 -16.11 36.07 4.67
N ARG A 387 -16.60 35.72 5.86
CA ARG A 387 -15.86 35.71 7.14
C ARG A 387 -15.58 34.29 7.61
N GLN A 388 -16.55 33.40 7.44
CA GLN A 388 -16.46 32.00 7.88
C GLN A 388 -17.32 31.11 6.99
N VAL A 389 -16.84 29.87 6.80
CA VAL A 389 -17.59 28.78 6.19
C VAL A 389 -17.49 27.56 7.09
N SER A 390 -18.61 26.96 7.42
CA SER A 390 -18.70 25.83 8.35
C SER A 390 -19.83 24.89 7.97
N ILE A 391 -19.88 23.74 8.62
CA ILE A 391 -21.08 22.86 8.56
C ILE A 391 -22.04 23.26 9.65
N GLU A 392 -23.32 23.50 9.30
CA GLU A 392 -24.41 23.69 10.26
C GLU A 392 -24.91 22.30 10.72
N GLU A 393 -24.41 21.90 11.87
CA GLU A 393 -24.62 20.55 12.42
C GLU A 393 -26.09 20.26 12.71
N SER A 394 -26.80 21.26 13.25
CA SER A 394 -28.18 21.11 13.71
C SER A 394 -29.15 20.88 12.56
N LEU A 395 -28.83 21.35 11.36
CA LEU A 395 -29.64 21.18 10.16
C LEU A 395 -29.16 20.06 9.24
N SER A 396 -27.90 19.64 9.38
CA SER A 396 -27.31 18.60 8.57
C SER A 396 -27.87 17.22 8.86
N THR A 397 -27.91 16.37 7.82
CA THR A 397 -28.17 14.93 7.91
C THR A 397 -27.02 14.16 7.27
N GLU A 398 -26.99 12.84 7.42
CA GLU A 398 -25.97 12.00 6.78
C GLU A 398 -25.98 12.10 5.24
N THR A 399 -27.14 12.36 4.65
CA THR A 399 -27.30 12.42 3.19
C THR A 399 -27.35 13.84 2.64
N ASN A 400 -27.68 14.80 3.48
CA ASN A 400 -27.90 16.20 3.10
C ASN A 400 -27.19 17.12 4.09
N PRO A 401 -25.87 17.28 3.99
CA PRO A 401 -25.12 18.24 4.78
C PRO A 401 -25.53 19.68 4.43
N VAL A 402 -25.46 20.54 5.43
CA VAL A 402 -25.76 21.98 5.29
C VAL A 402 -24.48 22.78 5.51
N VAL A 403 -24.07 23.53 4.51
CA VAL A 403 -22.95 24.47 4.58
C VAL A 403 -23.47 25.84 4.99
N LEU A 404 -22.96 26.39 6.06
CA LEU A 404 -23.21 27.74 6.54
C LEU A 404 -22.09 28.67 6.10
N VAL A 405 -22.45 29.81 5.55
CA VAL A 405 -21.57 30.92 5.23
C VAL A 405 -21.96 32.14 6.02
N GLU A 406 -21.01 32.70 6.75
CA GLU A 406 -21.12 33.97 7.44
C GLU A 406 -20.38 35.06 6.66
N GLY A 407 -21.03 36.17 6.43
CA GLY A 407 -20.48 37.28 5.66
C GLY A 407 -20.54 38.62 6.39
N GLY A 408 -19.70 39.54 5.99
CA GLY A 408 -19.68 40.92 6.47
C GLY A 408 -20.54 41.83 5.59
N THR A 409 -21.44 42.60 6.21
CA THR A 409 -22.32 43.60 5.54
C THR A 409 -21.76 45.02 5.61
N GLY A 410 -20.62 45.23 6.30
CA GLY A 410 -20.10 46.57 6.61
C GLY A 410 -20.82 47.25 7.81
N THR A 411 -21.76 46.58 8.45
CA THR A 411 -22.45 46.94 9.68
C THR A 411 -22.08 45.98 10.82
N ASP A 412 -22.68 46.15 12.00
CA ASP A 412 -22.53 45.21 13.12
C ASP A 412 -23.32 43.90 12.91
N LEU A 413 -24.16 43.84 11.88
CA LEU A 413 -24.94 42.67 11.54
C LEU A 413 -24.10 41.71 10.67
N VAL A 414 -24.43 40.42 10.77
CA VAL A 414 -23.80 39.33 10.01
C VAL A 414 -24.81 38.84 8.95
N TRP A 415 -24.27 38.65 7.75
CA TRP A 415 -24.97 37.94 6.69
C TRP A 415 -24.86 36.44 6.91
N TYR A 416 -25.96 35.78 7.11
CA TYR A 416 -26.05 34.31 7.22
C TYR A 416 -26.68 33.73 5.98
N SER A 417 -25.98 32.76 5.37
CA SER A 417 -26.52 32.02 4.25
C SER A 417 -26.19 30.52 4.42
N ALA A 418 -27.22 29.70 4.42
CA ALA A 418 -27.07 28.25 4.54
C ALA A 418 -27.48 27.56 3.24
N TYR A 419 -26.70 26.52 2.87
CA TYR A 419 -26.90 25.77 1.65
C TYR A 419 -26.97 24.28 1.95
N GLU A 420 -28.06 23.63 1.52
CA GLU A 420 -28.25 22.19 1.64
C GLU A 420 -27.69 21.47 0.42
N ALA A 421 -26.87 20.44 0.62
CA ALA A 421 -26.32 19.61 -0.46
C ALA A 421 -27.42 18.69 -1.02
N ARG A 422 -27.73 18.84 -2.32
CA ARG A 422 -28.68 17.99 -3.04
C ARG A 422 -28.19 17.72 -4.46
N ALA A 423 -28.23 16.46 -4.87
CA ALA A 423 -27.71 15.99 -6.16
C ALA A 423 -26.23 16.41 -6.35
N SER A 424 -25.92 17.46 -7.09
CA SER A 424 -24.55 17.97 -7.27
C SER A 424 -24.47 19.47 -6.97
N ASN A 425 -25.46 20.03 -6.29
CA ASN A 425 -25.53 21.46 -6.02
C ASN A 425 -25.68 21.73 -4.53
N LEU A 426 -25.21 22.88 -4.10
CA LEU A 426 -25.50 23.50 -2.83
C LEU A 426 -26.69 24.46 -3.03
N ILE A 427 -27.88 24.07 -2.58
CA ILE A 427 -29.13 24.80 -2.78
C ILE A 427 -29.38 25.71 -1.58
N PRO A 428 -29.67 27.00 -1.77
CA PRO A 428 -29.97 27.92 -0.67
C PRO A 428 -31.08 27.39 0.21
N LEU A 429 -30.85 27.29 1.52
CA LEU A 429 -31.79 26.86 2.53
C LEU A 429 -32.41 28.06 3.25
N PHE A 430 -31.58 29.00 3.67
CA PHE A 430 -31.99 30.32 4.15
C PHE A 430 -30.90 31.36 3.87
N GLN A 431 -31.34 32.65 3.92
CA GLN A 431 -30.43 33.77 3.72
C GLN A 431 -31.04 35.00 4.41
N PHE A 432 -30.33 35.59 5.34
CA PHE A 432 -30.75 36.82 6.03
C PHE A 432 -29.56 37.54 6.67
N THR A 433 -29.79 38.82 7.01
CA THR A 433 -28.86 39.66 7.79
C THR A 433 -29.41 39.81 9.19
N ALA A 434 -28.64 39.51 10.22
CA ALA A 434 -29.06 39.60 11.62
C ALA A 434 -27.84 39.73 12.56
N GLU A 435 -28.09 40.02 13.82
CA GLU A 435 -27.06 39.99 14.87
C GLU A 435 -26.64 38.53 15.18
N SER A 436 -27.64 37.66 15.36
CA SER A 436 -27.47 36.24 15.63
C SER A 436 -28.71 35.43 15.29
N TYR A 437 -28.55 34.10 15.25
CA TYR A 437 -29.73 33.21 15.19
C TYR A 437 -29.50 31.98 16.09
N GLN A 438 -30.61 31.34 16.46
CA GLN A 438 -30.64 30.09 17.21
C GLN A 438 -31.58 29.10 16.53
N ILE A 439 -31.12 27.85 16.41
CA ILE A 439 -31.92 26.75 15.88
C ILE A 439 -32.62 26.05 17.05
N LEU A 440 -33.95 25.97 17.00
CA LEU A 440 -34.75 25.27 17.99
C LEU A 440 -34.80 23.74 17.74
N PRO A 441 -35.24 22.94 18.73
CA PRO A 441 -35.34 21.48 18.57
C PRO A 441 -36.27 21.03 17.42
N ASP A 442 -37.29 21.82 17.10
CA ASP A 442 -38.20 21.61 15.98
C ASP A 442 -37.64 22.08 14.63
N LYS A 443 -36.40 22.52 14.63
CA LYS A 443 -35.66 23.07 13.47
C LYS A 443 -36.10 24.44 13.00
N SER A 444 -37.02 25.14 13.70
CA SER A 444 -37.30 26.56 13.42
C SER A 444 -36.10 27.43 13.86
N LEU A 445 -35.98 28.63 13.28
CA LEU A 445 -34.93 29.58 13.60
C LEU A 445 -35.53 30.79 14.35
N LEU A 446 -34.87 31.14 15.45
CA LEU A 446 -35.10 32.43 16.11
C LEU A 446 -33.97 33.36 15.69
N VAL A 447 -34.32 34.46 15.05
CA VAL A 447 -33.34 35.40 14.47
C VAL A 447 -33.45 36.73 15.22
N THR A 448 -32.38 37.10 15.91
CA THR A 448 -32.26 38.29 16.74
C THR A 448 -31.80 39.48 15.91
N ASN A 449 -32.44 40.63 16.08
CA ASN A 449 -32.11 41.87 15.37
C ASN A 449 -32.03 41.64 13.85
N PHE A 450 -33.10 41.04 13.30
CA PHE A 450 -33.26 40.78 11.88
C PHE A 450 -33.36 42.10 11.10
N GLU A 451 -32.63 42.23 10.01
CA GLU A 451 -32.63 43.43 9.18
C GLU A 451 -34.04 43.78 8.69
N GLY A 452 -34.56 44.95 9.07
CA GLY A 452 -35.88 45.41 8.77
C GLY A 452 -36.91 45.18 9.88
N ALA A 453 -36.54 44.58 11.02
CA ALA A 453 -37.33 44.47 12.24
C ALA A 453 -36.91 45.50 13.29
N SER A 454 -37.71 45.68 14.35
CA SER A 454 -37.27 46.45 15.51
C SER A 454 -36.22 45.70 16.31
N PRO A 455 -35.23 46.36 16.96
CA PRO A 455 -34.13 45.70 17.67
C PRO A 455 -34.58 44.74 18.79
N GLU A 456 -35.78 44.89 19.32
CA GLU A 456 -36.31 44.03 20.38
C GLU A 456 -37.12 42.84 19.86
N GLU A 457 -37.39 42.79 18.55
CA GLU A 457 -38.20 41.74 17.93
C GLU A 457 -37.28 40.56 17.52
N ILE A 458 -37.73 39.36 17.90
CA ILE A 458 -37.07 38.11 17.48
C ILE A 458 -37.93 37.51 16.37
N ALA A 459 -37.36 37.46 15.16
CA ALA A 459 -38.03 36.88 14.00
C ALA A 459 -38.02 35.35 14.06
N ILE A 460 -39.12 34.74 13.65
CA ILE A 460 -39.25 33.28 13.52
C ILE A 460 -39.18 32.91 12.04
N PHE A 461 -38.30 31.99 11.71
CA PHE A 461 -38.24 31.38 10.38
C PHE A 461 -38.52 29.89 10.48
N GLU A 462 -39.43 29.41 9.68
CA GLU A 462 -39.80 27.99 9.63
C GLU A 462 -39.59 27.44 8.23
N ARG A 463 -39.32 26.15 8.16
CA ARG A 463 -39.08 25.48 6.88
C ARG A 463 -40.39 25.39 6.07
N GLN A 464 -40.41 26.08 4.92
CA GLN A 464 -41.52 26.08 3.97
C GLN A 464 -41.09 25.39 2.69
N GLY A 465 -41.26 24.05 2.64
CA GLY A 465 -40.77 23.23 1.53
C GLY A 465 -39.26 23.11 1.54
N ASP A 466 -38.61 23.66 0.54
CA ASP A 466 -37.16 23.55 0.36
C ASP A 466 -36.34 24.66 1.05
N GLN A 467 -36.97 25.72 1.49
CA GLN A 467 -36.33 26.90 2.10
C GLN A 467 -37.00 27.30 3.41
N TYR A 468 -36.32 28.07 4.21
CA TYR A 468 -36.88 28.73 5.38
C TYR A 468 -37.52 30.05 4.97
N GLY A 469 -38.73 30.29 5.45
CA GLY A 469 -39.47 31.53 5.27
C GLY A 469 -39.76 32.21 6.61
N PHE A 470 -39.78 33.53 6.61
CA PHE A 470 -40.25 34.31 7.75
C PHE A 470 -41.73 34.02 8.02
N THR A 471 -42.08 33.63 9.24
CA THR A 471 -43.46 33.30 9.65
C THR A 471 -44.06 34.28 10.66
N GLY A 472 -43.23 35.08 11.29
CA GLY A 472 -43.68 36.06 12.27
C GLY A 472 -42.59 36.42 13.26
N PHE A 473 -42.98 37.16 14.29
CA PHE A 473 -42.11 37.50 15.41
C PHE A 473 -42.48 36.67 16.64
N GLN A 474 -41.51 36.35 17.45
CA GLN A 474 -41.74 35.71 18.73
C GLN A 474 -42.52 36.69 19.64
N PRO A 475 -43.64 36.25 20.24
CA PRO A 475 -44.33 37.06 21.22
C PRO A 475 -43.37 37.52 22.33
N ASN A 476 -43.33 38.82 22.57
CA ASN A 476 -42.47 39.39 23.63
C ASN A 476 -43.17 39.35 25.03
N TYR A 477 -44.12 38.44 25.17
CA TYR A 477 -44.86 38.19 26.43
C TYR A 477 -44.88 36.67 26.72
N THR A 478 -45.12 36.37 28.01
CA THR A 478 -45.35 35.00 28.48
C THR A 478 -46.82 34.80 28.80
N ASP A 479 -47.45 33.73 28.29
CA ASP A 479 -48.77 33.34 28.67
C ASP A 479 -48.73 32.78 30.08
N ILE A 480 -49.60 33.36 30.99
CA ILE A 480 -49.65 32.94 32.38
C ILE A 480 -51.10 32.80 32.83
N ASP A 481 -51.35 32.06 33.89
CA ASP A 481 -52.61 32.23 34.69
C ASP A 481 -52.43 33.45 35.56
N ILE A 482 -53.59 34.20 35.79
CA ILE A 482 -53.57 35.40 36.62
C ILE A 482 -53.11 35.10 38.07
N ALA A 483 -53.33 33.91 38.56
CA ALA A 483 -52.85 33.44 39.85
C ALA A 483 -51.31 33.50 40.00
N ASP A 484 -50.57 33.40 38.86
CA ASP A 484 -49.12 33.41 38.82
C ASP A 484 -48.54 34.82 38.61
N ILE A 485 -49.35 35.87 38.56
CA ILE A 485 -48.93 37.23 38.21
C ILE A 485 -47.79 37.74 39.12
N GLU A 486 -47.82 37.41 40.40
CA GLU A 486 -46.84 37.86 41.38
C GLU A 486 -45.46 37.32 41.09
N SER A 487 -45.37 36.12 40.53
CA SER A 487 -44.08 35.47 40.12
C SER A 487 -43.45 36.09 38.86
N HIS A 488 -44.23 36.91 38.13
CA HIS A 488 -43.87 37.55 36.87
C HIS A 488 -43.74 39.07 36.96
N ARG A 489 -43.37 39.59 38.15
CA ARG A 489 -43.17 41.01 38.35
C ARG A 489 -42.16 41.61 37.41
N ASN A 490 -42.44 42.74 36.80
CA ASN A 490 -41.62 43.44 35.79
C ASN A 490 -41.36 42.63 34.50
N LYS A 491 -42.19 41.59 34.27
CA LYS A 491 -42.17 40.85 32.99
C LYS A 491 -43.44 41.15 32.23
N LYS A 492 -43.34 41.19 30.91
CA LYS A 492 -44.50 41.32 30.03
C LYS A 492 -45.21 39.99 29.92
N VAL A 493 -46.50 39.97 30.25
CA VAL A 493 -47.32 38.76 30.31
C VAL A 493 -48.63 38.95 29.57
N ARG A 494 -49.15 37.81 29.07
CA ARG A 494 -50.57 37.76 28.58
C ARG A 494 -51.34 36.82 29.48
N PHE A 495 -52.56 37.32 29.89
CA PHE A 495 -53.50 36.54 30.68
C PHE A 495 -54.93 36.95 30.33
N THR A 496 -55.84 36.02 30.53
CA THR A 496 -57.30 36.32 30.34
C THR A 496 -57.93 36.64 31.67
N ILE A 497 -58.67 37.73 31.74
CA ILE A 497 -59.35 38.20 32.94
C ILE A 497 -60.68 38.83 32.60
N ASN A 498 -61.62 38.93 33.59
CA ASN A 498 -62.88 39.57 33.41
C ASN A 498 -62.85 41.00 33.98
N ILE A 499 -63.06 41.99 33.13
CA ILE A 499 -63.11 43.42 33.50
C ILE A 499 -64.43 43.70 34.12
N LEU A 500 -64.42 44.02 35.42
CA LEU A 500 -65.65 44.26 36.22
C LEU A 500 -66.24 45.68 36.02
N ALA A 501 -65.38 46.66 36.02
CA ALA A 501 -65.71 48.04 35.78
C ALA A 501 -64.72 48.64 34.79
N GLY A 502 -65.19 48.90 33.59
CA GLY A 502 -64.40 49.42 32.51
C GLY A 502 -64.47 50.95 32.41
N GLY A 503 -63.44 51.52 31.78
CA GLY A 503 -63.31 52.96 31.50
C GLY A 503 -62.04 53.24 30.74
N TYR A 504 -61.78 54.44 30.34
CA TYR A 504 -60.58 54.90 29.73
C TYR A 504 -59.46 55.13 30.78
N GLY A 505 -58.36 54.54 30.62
CA GLY A 505 -57.17 54.77 31.42
C GLY A 505 -56.97 53.84 32.61
N GLU A 506 -58.02 53.35 33.26
CA GLU A 506 -57.95 52.44 34.41
C GLU A 506 -59.17 51.55 34.51
N ALA A 507 -59.04 50.29 34.86
CA ALA A 507 -60.10 49.34 35.08
C ALA A 507 -59.80 48.36 36.20
N LEU A 508 -60.83 47.86 36.91
CA LEU A 508 -60.72 46.76 37.84
C LEU A 508 -61.16 45.46 37.14
N ALA A 509 -60.33 44.45 37.25
CA ALA A 509 -60.60 43.15 36.66
C ALA A 509 -60.38 42.03 37.68
N GLU A 510 -61.10 40.90 37.49
CA GLU A 510 -61.08 39.76 38.42
C GLU A 510 -61.19 38.44 37.64
N ARG A 511 -60.53 37.43 38.13
CA ARG A 511 -60.71 36.03 37.71
C ARG A 511 -60.37 35.10 38.87
N ASP A 512 -61.24 34.18 39.19
CA ASP A 512 -61.06 33.14 40.20
C ASP A 512 -60.57 33.66 41.57
N GLY A 513 -61.12 34.91 41.99
CA GLY A 513 -60.75 35.56 43.23
C GLY A 513 -59.46 36.39 43.19
N HIS A 514 -58.77 36.43 42.09
CA HIS A 514 -57.56 37.26 41.85
C HIS A 514 -57.98 38.58 41.22
N TYR A 515 -57.77 39.68 41.93
CA TYR A 515 -58.05 41.03 41.46
C TYR A 515 -56.78 41.71 40.94
N VAL A 516 -56.92 42.45 39.84
CA VAL A 516 -55.86 43.31 39.31
C VAL A 516 -56.46 44.68 38.89
N ILE A 517 -55.64 45.69 38.96
CA ILE A 517 -55.90 46.99 38.36
C ILE A 517 -55.22 47.06 37.03
N LEU A 518 -55.99 47.22 35.97
CA LEU A 518 -55.47 47.42 34.60
C LEU A 518 -55.28 48.92 34.41
N ARG A 519 -54.12 49.37 33.96
CA ARG A 519 -53.84 50.79 33.72
C ARG A 519 -53.11 50.95 32.35
N GLY A 520 -53.62 51.92 31.56
CA GLY A 520 -53.03 52.19 30.23
C GLY A 520 -53.82 53.27 29.51
N GLU A 521 -53.22 53.85 28.45
CA GLU A 521 -53.94 54.83 27.61
C GLU A 521 -54.91 54.13 26.63
N LEU A 522 -55.76 53.25 27.17
CA LEU A 522 -56.66 52.38 26.43
C LEU A 522 -58.06 52.42 27.00
N ASP A 523 -59.03 52.02 26.20
CA ASP A 523 -60.43 51.85 26.65
C ASP A 523 -60.59 50.38 27.11
N PHE A 524 -61.08 50.18 28.34
CA PHE A 524 -61.27 48.86 28.94
C PHE A 524 -62.76 48.49 28.95
N PRO A 525 -63.30 47.81 27.94
CA PRO A 525 -64.68 47.39 27.93
C PRO A 525 -64.95 46.31 28.99
N ALA A 526 -66.05 46.39 29.70
CA ALA A 526 -66.46 45.38 30.67
C ALA A 526 -66.67 44.01 29.97
N GLY A 527 -66.20 42.93 30.60
CA GLY A 527 -66.32 41.58 30.10
C GLY A 527 -64.97 40.81 30.06
N SER A 528 -64.95 39.59 29.52
CA SER A 528 -63.72 38.77 29.41
C SER A 528 -62.85 39.33 28.32
N ALA A 529 -61.59 39.59 28.65
CA ALA A 529 -60.54 40.09 27.72
C ALA A 529 -59.20 39.42 27.96
N SER A 530 -58.44 39.30 26.92
CA SER A 530 -57.02 38.91 26.99
C SER A 530 -56.18 40.18 27.11
N ILE A 531 -55.37 40.24 28.17
CA ILE A 531 -54.58 41.42 28.51
C ILE A 531 -53.12 41.14 28.30
N ILE A 532 -52.44 41.97 27.54
CA ILE A 532 -50.99 42.00 27.47
C ILE A 532 -50.49 43.22 28.23
N GLY A 533 -49.68 43.00 29.26
CA GLY A 533 -49.15 44.09 30.08
C GLY A 533 -48.05 43.64 31.04
N THR A 534 -47.57 44.64 31.82
CA THR A 534 -46.44 44.39 32.76
C THR A 534 -46.91 44.71 34.17
N PHE A 535 -46.79 43.78 35.09
CA PHE A 535 -47.02 43.99 36.50
C PHE A 535 -45.80 44.70 37.12
N SER A 536 -46.03 45.91 37.69
CA SER A 536 -44.88 46.69 38.22
C SER A 536 -45.06 47.09 39.70
N GLU A 537 -46.26 47.32 40.14
CA GLU A 537 -46.57 47.88 41.48
C GLU A 537 -47.84 47.29 42.08
N TYR A 538 -48.03 47.50 43.37
CA TYR A 538 -49.27 47.19 44.06
C TYR A 538 -50.02 48.50 44.46
N GLN A 539 -51.29 48.47 44.39
CA GLN A 539 -52.18 49.55 44.92
C GLN A 539 -53.06 48.98 46.00
N GLN A 540 -53.27 49.74 47.08
CA GLN A 540 -54.26 49.40 48.13
C GLN A 540 -55.67 49.78 47.70
N MET A 541 -56.58 48.82 47.74
CA MET A 541 -57.94 49.00 47.32
C MET A 541 -58.92 48.19 48.23
N GLU A 542 -60.13 48.70 48.43
CA GLU A 542 -61.21 47.92 49.02
C GLU A 542 -61.86 47.03 47.97
N ILE A 543 -61.85 45.74 48.20
CA ILE A 543 -62.42 44.77 47.28
C ILE A 543 -63.88 44.53 47.64
N PRO A 544 -64.88 44.74 46.74
CA PRO A 544 -66.31 44.49 47.00
C PRO A 544 -66.50 42.96 47.21
N GLY A 545 -66.95 42.57 48.43
CA GLY A 545 -67.54 41.26 48.66
C GLY A 545 -66.74 40.26 49.52
N SER A 546 -65.70 40.65 50.28
CA SER A 546 -65.06 39.73 51.22
C SER A 546 -65.90 39.56 52.50
N GLN A 547 -66.82 38.60 52.50
CA GLN A 547 -67.42 38.05 53.76
C GLN A 547 -66.75 36.72 54.06
N ASP A 548 -66.21 36.57 55.28
CA ASP A 548 -65.63 35.34 55.78
C ASP A 548 -66.65 34.18 55.83
N PRO A 549 -66.31 32.96 55.40
CA PRO A 549 -67.15 31.79 55.72
C PRO A 549 -66.90 31.35 57.17
N PRO A 550 -67.98 30.80 57.87
CA PRO A 550 -67.97 30.48 59.29
C PRO A 550 -67.04 29.26 59.53
N ALA A 551 -66.32 29.35 60.70
CA ALA A 551 -65.49 28.34 61.24
C ALA A 551 -66.17 26.98 61.46
N SER A 552 -65.68 25.92 61.02
CA SER A 552 -66.03 24.54 61.40
C SER A 552 -64.86 23.84 62.08
N ASP A 553 -65.26 23.30 63.24
CA ASP A 553 -64.52 22.63 64.30
C ASP A 553 -63.77 21.36 63.87
N PRO A 554 -62.72 20.94 64.58
CA PRO A 554 -61.81 19.84 64.20
C PRO A 554 -62.35 18.48 64.64
N THR A 555 -62.17 17.47 63.84
CA THR A 555 -62.24 16.07 64.25
C THR A 555 -60.98 15.34 63.86
N GLU A 556 -60.58 14.59 64.87
CA GLU A 556 -59.35 13.76 65.02
C GLU A 556 -59.17 12.62 64.00
N PRO A 557 -58.03 11.95 64.04
CA PRO A 557 -57.50 11.12 62.96
C PRO A 557 -57.83 9.63 63.09
N GLU A 558 -57.90 8.89 62.05
CA GLU A 558 -57.90 7.43 62.08
C GLU A 558 -56.73 6.82 61.25
N ASP A 559 -56.23 5.79 61.90
CA ASP A 559 -55.10 4.97 61.70
C ASP A 559 -55.00 4.16 60.38
N ILE A 560 -53.81 4.07 59.89
CA ILE A 560 -52.94 2.96 59.37
C ILE A 560 -53.62 1.61 58.92
N PRO A 561 -53.25 0.84 57.93
CA PRO A 561 -51.93 0.15 57.99
C PRO A 561 -51.09 0.03 56.71
N ALA A 562 -49.82 -0.30 57.00
CA ALA A 562 -48.74 -0.70 56.12
C ALA A 562 -48.89 -2.12 55.54
N GLU A 563 -48.18 -2.35 54.48
CA GLU A 563 -47.44 -3.56 54.05
C GLU A 563 -46.90 -3.25 52.67
N GLY A 564 -45.69 -3.44 52.28
CA GLY A 564 -44.63 -4.34 52.67
C GLY A 564 -43.86 -4.73 51.39
N ASP A 565 -42.58 -4.71 51.51
CA ASP A 565 -41.59 -5.53 50.76
C ASP A 565 -41.32 -5.19 49.26
N SER A 566 -40.13 -5.18 48.78
CA SER A 566 -38.79 -5.64 49.14
C SER A 566 -37.79 -5.20 48.06
N MET A 567 -36.57 -4.87 48.49
CA MET A 567 -35.24 -5.23 47.97
C MET A 567 -34.96 -5.17 46.44
N GLU A 568 -33.88 -4.53 46.01
CA GLU A 568 -32.47 -4.89 46.09
C GLU A 568 -31.60 -3.69 45.71
N GLU A 569 -30.72 -3.33 46.49
CA GLU A 569 -29.28 -3.18 46.54
C GLU A 569 -28.54 -3.32 45.21
N THR A 570 -27.68 -2.33 44.88
CA THR A 570 -26.22 -2.47 44.84
C THR A 570 -25.56 -1.10 44.66
N ASP A 571 -24.82 -0.66 45.69
CA ASP A 571 -23.36 -0.38 45.79
C ASP A 571 -22.76 0.71 44.86
N ILE A 572 -22.51 1.89 45.47
CA ILE A 572 -21.31 2.47 46.15
C ILE A 572 -20.04 2.60 45.23
N PRO A 573 -19.08 3.55 45.38
CA PRO A 573 -18.80 4.60 46.38
C PRO A 573 -18.47 5.98 45.73
N GLY A 574 -18.53 7.09 46.38
CA GLY A 574 -17.75 7.62 47.51
C GLY A 574 -16.87 8.77 47.08
N ASP A 575 -16.95 9.93 47.61
CA ASP A 575 -15.99 10.51 48.54
C ASP A 575 -16.30 12.00 48.87
N SER A 576 -16.46 12.20 50.16
CA SER A 576 -15.98 13.21 51.11
C SER A 576 -16.10 14.73 50.82
N VAL A 577 -16.99 15.38 51.56
CA VAL A 577 -16.83 16.19 52.83
C VAL A 577 -15.81 17.37 52.77
N PRO A 578 -15.92 18.50 53.47
CA PRO A 578 -16.63 18.80 54.74
C PRO A 578 -17.38 20.15 54.79
N THR A 579 -18.42 20.21 55.56
CA THR A 579 -18.73 20.86 56.84
C THR A 579 -18.03 22.20 57.15
N GLU A 580 -18.85 23.22 57.42
CA GLU A 580 -18.66 24.02 58.63
C GLU A 580 -19.97 24.67 59.09
N VAL A 581 -20.22 24.46 60.32
CA VAL A 581 -21.24 24.87 61.26
C VAL A 581 -20.96 26.28 61.71
N ILE A 582 -21.98 27.08 62.03
CA ILE A 582 -22.10 27.86 63.26
C ILE A 582 -23.53 28.40 63.42
N ASN A 583 -24.11 28.05 64.52
CA ASN A 583 -25.26 28.61 65.25
C ASN A 583 -24.69 29.40 66.45
N PRO A 584 -25.38 29.98 67.34
CA PRO A 584 -26.75 30.50 67.48
C PRO A 584 -26.83 31.82 68.32
N GLU A 585 -28.04 32.05 68.84
CA GLU A 585 -28.43 32.92 70.01
C GLU A 585 -28.64 34.41 69.71
N ASP A 586 -29.57 35.13 70.26
CA ASP A 586 -30.54 34.95 71.33
C ASP A 586 -31.54 36.13 71.35
N ALA A 587 -32.60 35.91 72.01
CA ALA A 587 -33.39 36.81 72.86
C ALA A 587 -34.67 37.52 72.37
N GLN A 588 -35.76 37.03 72.89
CA GLN A 588 -36.95 37.78 73.24
C GLN A 588 -36.71 38.81 74.36
N PRO A 589 -37.52 39.80 74.61
CA PRO A 589 -38.82 39.54 75.26
C PRO A 589 -39.98 40.51 74.90
N ASP A 590 -41.17 39.94 75.04
CA ASP A 590 -42.34 40.34 75.75
C ASP A 590 -42.69 41.83 75.95
N ASN A 591 -43.86 42.28 75.49
CA ASN A 591 -44.91 42.78 76.40
C ASN A 591 -46.24 43.18 75.72
N SER A 592 -47.23 42.82 76.37
CA SER A 592 -48.63 42.93 76.39
C SER A 592 -49.22 44.34 76.21
N GLU A 593 -50.53 44.29 75.88
CA GLU A 593 -51.63 45.26 76.11
C GLU A 593 -51.90 46.20 74.93
N SER A 594 -53.09 46.45 74.47
CA SER A 594 -54.50 46.29 74.92
C SER A 594 -55.43 46.62 73.78
N ARG A 595 -56.66 46.14 73.89
CA ARG A 595 -57.85 46.36 73.04
C ARG A 595 -58.04 47.81 72.66
N ASP A 596 -58.34 48.07 71.38
CA ASP A 596 -59.51 48.86 71.03
C ASP A 596 -60.08 48.46 69.65
N SER A 597 -61.38 48.23 69.61
CA SER A 597 -62.12 47.80 68.46
C SER A 597 -62.56 49.02 67.69
N THR A 598 -62.02 49.15 66.48
CA THR A 598 -62.68 49.96 65.43
C THR A 598 -62.64 49.14 64.14
N GLU A 599 -63.81 48.79 63.58
CA GLU A 599 -64.01 48.22 62.26
C GLU A 599 -63.26 49.09 61.22
N THR A 600 -62.12 48.62 60.76
CA THR A 600 -61.43 49.15 59.59
C THR A 600 -61.57 48.17 58.43
N ALA A 601 -62.22 48.61 57.34
CA ALA A 601 -62.26 47.93 56.06
C ALA A 601 -60.87 47.46 55.69
N LYS A 602 -60.72 46.19 55.41
CA LYS A 602 -59.40 45.53 55.12
C LYS A 602 -58.98 45.95 53.73
N LEU A 603 -58.03 46.90 53.63
CA LEU A 603 -57.37 47.29 52.38
C LEU A 603 -56.51 46.11 51.92
N THR A 604 -56.79 45.58 50.75
CA THR A 604 -56.02 44.51 50.10
C THR A 604 -55.08 45.13 49.09
N GLN A 605 -53.82 44.62 49.03
CA GLN A 605 -52.83 44.97 47.98
C GLN A 605 -53.23 44.28 46.71
N VAL A 606 -53.49 45.03 45.65
CA VAL A 606 -53.89 44.52 44.33
C VAL A 606 -52.81 44.86 43.33
N PRO A 607 -52.33 43.88 42.52
CA PRO A 607 -51.30 44.13 41.46
C PRO A 607 -51.86 45.14 40.44
N VAL A 608 -51.01 46.07 40.04
CA VAL A 608 -51.32 47.04 38.96
C VAL A 608 -50.58 46.58 37.71
N ILE A 609 -51.33 46.33 36.66
CA ILE A 609 -50.81 45.89 35.36
C ILE A 609 -50.79 47.12 34.43
N GLN A 610 -49.64 47.51 33.98
CA GLN A 610 -49.51 48.48 32.89
C GLN A 610 -49.81 47.74 31.57
N VAL A 611 -50.99 48.06 31.02
CA VAL A 611 -51.52 47.34 29.85
C VAL A 611 -51.08 48.03 28.58
N GLU A 612 -50.57 47.17 27.65
CA GLU A 612 -50.14 47.60 26.31
C GLU A 612 -51.23 47.28 25.26
N SER A 613 -51.95 46.19 25.44
CA SER A 613 -53.07 45.82 24.56
C SER A 613 -54.12 45.01 25.29
N VAL A 614 -55.38 45.16 24.78
CA VAL A 614 -56.57 44.42 25.20
C VAL A 614 -57.11 43.72 23.94
N GLU A 615 -57.20 42.38 23.96
CA GLU A 615 -57.69 41.55 22.87
C GLU A 615 -58.97 40.82 23.18
#